data_fdd95dfe785d0be97edb961b89cdc887
#
_entry.id   fdd95dfe785d0be97edb961b89cdc887
#
_cell.length_a   1.000
_cell.length_b   1.000
_cell.length_c   1.000
_cell.angle_alpha   90.00
_cell.angle_beta   90.00
_cell.angle_gamma   90.00
#
_symmetry.space_group_name_H-M   'P 1'
#
loop_
_entity.id
_entity.type
_entity.pdbx_description
1 polymer ?
#
loop_
_entity_poly.entity_id
_entity_poly.type
_entity_poly.pdbx_seq_one_letter_code
_entity_poly.pdbx_strand_id
1 'polypeptide(L)'
;MLVLGWLMVRRYRANAYRRRALAQFNRLVTAYRQSGDARQFLTDTNALLKSVALVAYPRREVAASNGVSWLAFLNQALTQQEQFPPGFAALAYSADEPDLDLDRLQQATTAWIKKHEVQT
;
A
#
# COMPACT_ATOMS: atom_id res chain seq x y z
N MET A 1 3.25 -19.87 -28.76
CA MET A 1 1.83 -19.59 -28.50
C MET A 1 1.45 -19.82 -27.06
N LEU A 2 1.77 -20.99 -26.47
CA LEU A 2 1.47 -21.26 -25.06
C LEU A 2 2.15 -20.28 -24.08
N VAL A 3 3.38 -19.86 -24.40
CA VAL A 3 4.15 -18.91 -23.58
C VAL A 3 3.49 -17.53 -23.56
N LEU A 4 3.00 -17.06 -24.73
CA LEU A 4 2.31 -15.78 -24.81
C LEU A 4 0.99 -15.79 -24.03
N GLY A 5 0.22 -16.86 -24.15
CA GLY A 5 -1.02 -17.01 -23.38
C GLY A 5 -0.77 -17.02 -21.87
N TRP A 6 0.29 -17.72 -21.44
CA TRP A 6 0.68 -17.76 -20.02
C TRP A 6 1.10 -16.38 -19.51
N LEU A 7 1.88 -15.63 -20.28
CA LEU A 7 2.30 -14.28 -19.96
C LEU A 7 1.09 -13.32 -19.84
N MET A 8 0.12 -13.46 -20.74
CA MET A 8 -1.09 -12.64 -20.69
C MET A 8 -1.92 -12.93 -19.46
N VAL A 9 -2.10 -14.21 -19.11
CA VAL A 9 -2.82 -14.61 -17.90
C VAL A 9 -2.10 -14.08 -16.66
N ARG A 10 -0.78 -14.18 -16.64
CA ARG A 10 0.03 -13.69 -15.53
C ARG A 10 -0.13 -12.18 -15.34
N ARG A 11 -0.09 -11.40 -16.43
CA ARG A 11 -0.33 -9.95 -16.38
C ARG A 11 -1.74 -9.62 -15.94
N TYR A 12 -2.72 -10.35 -16.44
CA TYR A 12 -4.10 -10.16 -16.05
C TYR A 12 -4.31 -10.37 -14.55
N ARG A 13 -3.74 -11.44 -13.99
CA ARG A 13 -3.83 -11.72 -12.55
C ARG A 13 -3.14 -10.64 -11.72
N ALA A 14 -1.96 -10.19 -12.16
CA ALA A 14 -1.24 -9.12 -11.49
C ALA A 14 -2.05 -7.82 -11.48
N ASN A 15 -2.66 -7.47 -12.62
CA ASN A 15 -3.50 -6.27 -12.69
C ASN A 15 -4.80 -6.43 -11.91
N ALA A 16 -5.35 -7.65 -11.83
CA ALA A 16 -6.59 -7.90 -11.08
C ALA A 16 -6.39 -7.65 -9.58
N TYR A 17 -5.26 -8.11 -8.99
CA TYR A 17 -5.03 -7.86 -7.57
C TYR A 17 -4.80 -6.37 -7.29
N ARG A 18 -4.17 -5.63 -8.21
CA ARG A 18 -4.00 -4.18 -8.09
C ARG A 18 -5.33 -3.45 -8.11
N ARG A 19 -6.23 -3.83 -9.02
CA ARG A 19 -7.57 -3.24 -9.07
C ARG A 19 -8.35 -3.51 -7.79
N ARG A 20 -8.27 -4.73 -7.28
CA ARG A 20 -8.94 -5.09 -6.01
C ARG A 20 -8.37 -4.28 -4.83
N ALA A 21 -7.05 -4.10 -4.80
CA ALA A 21 -6.41 -3.32 -3.76
C ALA A 21 -6.84 -1.86 -3.82
N LEU A 22 -6.90 -1.27 -5.03
CA LEU A 22 -7.37 0.11 -5.21
C LEU A 22 -8.83 0.27 -4.79
N ALA A 23 -9.68 -0.68 -5.15
CA ALA A 23 -11.09 -0.64 -4.76
C ALA A 23 -11.24 -0.73 -3.24
N GLN A 24 -10.46 -1.60 -2.60
CA GLN A 24 -10.46 -1.73 -1.15
C GLN A 24 -9.95 -0.46 -0.48
N PHE A 25 -8.89 0.15 -1.00
CA PHE A 25 -8.39 1.40 -0.47
C PHE A 25 -9.43 2.52 -0.58
N ASN A 26 -10.14 2.60 -1.70
CA ASN A 26 -11.22 3.58 -1.86
C ASN A 26 -12.33 3.40 -0.82
N ARG A 27 -12.63 2.15 -0.46
CA ARG A 27 -13.60 1.86 0.63
C ARG A 27 -13.07 2.36 1.97
N LEU A 28 -11.77 2.20 2.22
CA LEU A 28 -11.16 2.71 3.46
C LEU A 28 -11.24 4.24 3.53
N VAL A 29 -10.97 4.91 2.41
CA VAL A 29 -11.08 6.38 2.33
C VAL A 29 -12.52 6.82 2.61
N THR A 30 -13.50 6.15 2.00
CA THR A 30 -14.92 6.45 2.23
C THR A 30 -15.30 6.26 3.70
N ALA A 31 -14.87 5.16 4.30
CA ALA A 31 -15.13 4.88 5.71
C ALA A 31 -14.51 5.95 6.61
N TYR A 32 -13.30 6.39 6.31
CA TYR A 32 -12.64 7.45 7.05
C TYR A 32 -13.42 8.78 6.95
N ARG A 33 -13.85 9.14 5.74
CA ARG A 33 -14.64 10.37 5.55
C ARG A 33 -15.94 10.37 6.31
N GLN A 34 -16.53 9.19 6.53
CA GLN A 34 -17.76 9.05 7.28
C GLN A 34 -17.53 9.03 8.80
N SER A 35 -16.47 8.37 9.25
CA SER A 35 -16.22 8.15 10.67
C SER A 35 -15.31 9.21 11.31
N GLY A 36 -14.38 9.76 10.53
CA GLY A 36 -13.33 10.63 11.04
C GLY A 36 -12.26 9.92 11.87
N ASP A 37 -12.26 8.58 11.89
CA ASP A 37 -11.31 7.81 12.69
C ASP A 37 -10.01 7.61 11.91
N ALA A 38 -9.08 8.56 12.05
CA ALA A 38 -7.80 8.55 11.36
C ALA A 38 -6.93 7.36 11.76
N ARG A 39 -6.96 6.96 13.02
CA ARG A 39 -6.16 5.83 13.50
C ARG A 39 -6.61 4.53 12.87
N GLN A 40 -7.91 4.29 12.81
CA GLN A 40 -8.44 3.10 12.14
C GLN A 40 -8.11 3.10 10.66
N PHE A 41 -8.22 4.24 9.99
CA PHE A 41 -7.86 4.39 8.58
C PHE A 41 -6.38 4.06 8.34
N LEU A 42 -5.48 4.58 9.18
CA LEU A 42 -4.04 4.31 9.07
C LEU A 42 -3.73 2.84 9.30
N THR A 43 -4.34 2.22 10.29
CA THR A 43 -4.17 0.80 10.60
C THR A 43 -4.62 -0.06 9.43
N ASP A 44 -5.80 0.21 8.90
CA ASP A 44 -6.37 -0.55 7.79
C ASP A 44 -5.56 -0.35 6.50
N THR A 45 -5.10 0.87 6.23
CA THR A 45 -4.26 1.17 5.08
C THR A 45 -2.93 0.42 5.17
N ASN A 46 -2.30 0.43 6.34
CA ASN A 46 -1.05 -0.30 6.54
C ASN A 46 -1.24 -1.81 6.35
N ALA A 47 -2.33 -2.36 6.87
CA ALA A 47 -2.65 -3.78 6.69
C ALA A 47 -2.88 -4.13 5.22
N LEU A 48 -3.56 -3.27 4.48
CA LEU A 48 -3.78 -3.44 3.04
C LEU A 48 -2.45 -3.44 2.28
N LEU A 49 -1.58 -2.48 2.56
CA LEU A 49 -0.27 -2.40 1.91
C LEU A 49 0.56 -3.65 2.18
N LYS A 50 0.55 -4.16 3.40
CA LYS A 50 1.26 -5.39 3.74
C LYS A 50 0.68 -6.60 3.00
N SER A 51 -0.63 -6.70 2.89
CA SER A 51 -1.26 -7.80 2.16
C SER A 51 -0.91 -7.79 0.68
N VAL A 52 -0.86 -6.60 0.06
CA VAL A 52 -0.44 -6.44 -1.33
C VAL A 52 1.05 -6.79 -1.48
N ALA A 53 1.89 -6.32 -0.56
CA ALA A 53 3.32 -6.62 -0.57
C ALA A 53 3.58 -8.13 -0.48
N LEU A 54 2.79 -8.86 0.31
CA LEU A 54 2.92 -10.32 0.44
C LEU A 54 2.57 -11.08 -0.84
N VAL A 55 1.76 -10.48 -1.72
CA VAL A 55 1.50 -11.04 -3.05
C VAL A 55 2.67 -10.80 -3.99
N ALA A 56 3.29 -9.62 -3.91
CA ALA A 56 4.25 -9.13 -4.90
C ALA A 56 5.71 -9.46 -4.55
N TYR A 57 6.04 -9.64 -3.27
CA TYR A 57 7.41 -9.76 -2.77
C TYR A 57 7.58 -11.01 -1.91
N PRO A 58 8.82 -11.52 -1.75
CA PRO A 58 9.07 -12.65 -0.86
C PRO A 58 8.61 -12.35 0.57
N ARG A 59 7.93 -13.31 1.18
CA ARG A 59 7.37 -13.16 2.52
C ARG A 59 8.43 -12.74 3.55
N ARG A 60 9.65 -13.28 3.40
CA ARG A 60 10.77 -12.97 4.30
C ARG A 60 11.08 -11.48 4.32
N GLU A 61 11.11 -10.83 3.15
CA GLU A 61 11.40 -9.41 3.05
C GLU A 61 10.31 -8.57 3.68
N VAL A 62 9.05 -8.92 3.45
CA VAL A 62 7.92 -8.18 4.00
C VAL A 62 7.86 -8.37 5.52
N ALA A 63 8.05 -9.58 6.01
CA ALA A 63 8.01 -9.89 7.44
C ALA A 63 9.15 -9.22 8.21
N ALA A 64 10.32 -9.05 7.58
CA ALA A 64 11.47 -8.39 8.20
C ALA A 64 11.32 -6.88 8.25
N SER A 65 10.41 -6.30 7.47
CA SER A 65 10.23 -4.85 7.36
C SER A 65 9.21 -4.37 8.41
N ASN A 66 9.63 -3.45 9.27
CA ASN A 66 8.74 -2.81 10.25
C ASN A 66 9.22 -1.38 10.51
N GLY A 67 8.32 -0.52 11.01
CA GLY A 67 8.65 0.85 11.35
C GLY A 67 9.32 1.60 10.20
N VAL A 68 10.51 2.13 10.47
CA VAL A 68 11.27 2.92 9.48
C VAL A 68 11.66 2.07 8.27
N SER A 69 12.04 0.81 8.47
CA SER A 69 12.41 -0.07 7.36
C SER A 69 11.21 -0.40 6.46
N TRP A 70 10.02 -0.53 7.02
CA TRP A 70 8.80 -0.72 6.25
C TRP A 70 8.51 0.49 5.36
N LEU A 71 8.64 1.70 5.93
CA LEU A 71 8.45 2.93 5.17
C LEU A 71 9.47 3.04 4.03
N ALA A 72 10.74 2.74 4.29
CA ALA A 72 11.77 2.74 3.27
C ALA A 72 11.47 1.71 2.17
N PHE A 73 10.99 0.53 2.54
CA PHE A 73 10.58 -0.50 1.60
C PHE A 73 9.48 0.01 0.65
N LEU A 74 8.45 0.65 1.19
CA LEU A 74 7.38 1.22 0.38
C LEU A 74 7.89 2.32 -0.55
N ASN A 75 8.73 3.20 -0.03
CA ASN A 75 9.20 4.36 -0.79
C ASN A 75 10.16 4.00 -1.93
N GLN A 76 10.74 2.80 -1.94
CA GLN A 76 11.60 2.35 -3.03
C GLN A 76 10.90 2.33 -4.39
N ALA A 77 9.60 2.08 -4.41
CA ALA A 77 8.81 2.03 -5.65
C ALA A 77 8.32 3.40 -6.10
N LEU A 78 8.58 4.45 -5.32
CA LEU A 78 7.99 5.77 -5.52
C LEU A 78 9.05 6.83 -5.85
N THR A 79 8.64 7.85 -6.60
CA THR A 79 9.45 9.06 -6.79
C THR A 79 9.46 9.88 -5.51
N GLN A 80 10.39 10.86 -5.42
CA GLN A 80 10.46 11.74 -4.24
C GLN A 80 9.15 12.48 -3.98
N GLN A 81 8.42 12.80 -5.04
CA GLN A 81 7.16 13.57 -4.92
C GLN A 81 5.99 12.71 -4.45
N GLU A 82 6.10 11.38 -4.58
CA GLU A 82 5.02 10.45 -4.29
C GLU A 82 5.20 9.69 -2.98
N GLN A 83 6.27 9.95 -2.24
CA GLN A 83 6.62 9.18 -1.04
C GLN A 83 5.58 9.34 0.08
N PHE A 84 5.46 8.28 0.88
CA PHE A 84 4.61 8.31 2.06
C PHE A 84 5.07 9.38 3.04
N PRO A 85 4.14 9.97 3.82
CA PRO A 85 4.51 10.94 4.86
C PRO A 85 5.50 10.33 5.84
N PRO A 86 6.50 11.12 6.31
CA PRO A 86 7.42 10.64 7.33
C PRO A 86 6.64 10.18 8.57
N GLY A 87 7.07 9.03 9.12
CA GLY A 87 6.42 8.47 10.30
C GLY A 87 5.07 7.80 10.04
N PHE A 88 4.68 7.60 8.78
CA PHE A 88 3.39 6.99 8.43
C PHE A 88 3.11 5.70 9.21
N ALA A 89 4.09 4.81 9.29
CA ALA A 89 3.91 3.51 9.95
C ALA A 89 3.72 3.65 11.47
N ALA A 90 4.23 4.73 12.07
CA ALA A 90 4.12 4.98 13.50
C ALA A 90 2.88 5.79 13.89
N LEU A 91 2.24 6.47 12.93
CA LEU A 91 1.09 7.33 13.23
C LEU A 91 -0.08 6.58 13.86
N ALA A 92 -0.32 5.34 13.45
CA ALA A 92 -1.41 4.53 13.98
C ALA A 92 -1.22 4.16 15.45
N TYR A 93 0.03 4.21 15.95
CA TYR A 93 0.39 3.88 17.33
C TYR A 93 0.65 5.11 18.19
N SER A 94 0.43 6.31 17.66
CA SER A 94 0.61 7.55 18.39
C SER A 94 -0.40 7.65 19.53
N ALA A 95 0.04 8.16 20.69
CA ALA A 95 -0.85 8.41 21.81
C ALA A 95 -1.82 9.55 21.52
N ASP A 96 -1.38 10.53 20.75
CA ASP A 96 -2.22 11.66 20.32
C ASP A 96 -2.98 11.30 19.05
N GLU A 97 -4.03 12.08 18.76
CA GLU A 97 -4.76 11.89 17.51
C GLU A 97 -3.84 12.16 16.32
N PRO A 98 -3.78 11.24 15.33
CA PRO A 98 -2.89 11.41 14.20
C PRO A 98 -3.23 12.65 13.39
N ASP A 99 -2.20 13.43 13.04
CA ASP A 99 -2.32 14.53 12.07
C ASP A 99 -2.16 13.92 10.67
N LEU A 100 -3.28 13.70 10.01
CA LEU A 100 -3.34 12.96 8.76
C LEU A 100 -3.46 13.90 7.57
N ASP A 101 -2.41 13.91 6.73
CA ASP A 101 -2.50 14.50 5.38
C ASP A 101 -3.09 13.45 4.44
N LEU A 102 -4.43 13.47 4.33
CA LEU A 102 -5.17 12.48 3.55
C LEU A 102 -4.77 12.51 2.07
N ASP A 103 -4.62 13.70 1.49
CA ASP A 103 -4.30 13.82 0.07
C ASP A 103 -2.94 13.22 -0.25
N ARG A 104 -1.94 13.49 0.59
CA ARG A 104 -0.61 12.94 0.41
C ARG A 104 -0.59 11.42 0.59
N LEU A 105 -1.26 10.93 1.63
CA LEU A 105 -1.35 9.48 1.88
C LEU A 105 -2.09 8.77 0.76
N GLN A 106 -3.18 9.36 0.28
CA GLN A 106 -3.97 8.80 -0.81
C GLN A 106 -3.15 8.73 -2.09
N GLN A 107 -2.41 9.78 -2.40
CA GLN A 107 -1.52 9.83 -3.57
C GLN A 107 -0.43 8.77 -3.48
N ALA A 108 0.25 8.67 -2.33
CA ALA A 108 1.33 7.71 -2.12
C ALA A 108 0.81 6.27 -2.20
N THR A 109 -0.29 5.97 -1.54
CA THR A 109 -0.88 4.62 -1.53
C THR A 109 -1.31 4.20 -2.92
N THR A 110 -2.01 5.07 -3.64
CA THR A 110 -2.46 4.80 -5.00
C THR A 110 -1.27 4.57 -5.94
N ALA A 111 -0.25 5.44 -5.86
CA ALA A 111 0.95 5.31 -6.67
C ALA A 111 1.68 4.01 -6.38
N TRP A 112 1.81 3.62 -5.10
CA TRP A 112 2.49 2.40 -4.73
C TRP A 112 1.76 1.17 -5.26
N ILE A 113 0.45 1.11 -5.11
CA ILE A 113 -0.34 -0.03 -5.61
C ILE A 113 -0.17 -0.19 -7.12
N LYS A 114 -0.13 0.93 -7.85
CA LYS A 114 0.00 0.91 -9.31
C LYS A 114 1.42 0.61 -9.78
N LYS A 115 2.44 1.08 -9.08
CA LYS A 115 3.82 1.12 -9.59
C LYS A 115 4.75 0.06 -9.03
N HIS A 116 4.43 -0.55 -7.88
CA HIS A 116 5.33 -1.56 -7.32
C HIS A 116 5.51 -2.73 -8.29
N GLU A 117 6.73 -3.27 -8.34
CA GLU A 117 7.06 -4.36 -9.24
C GLU A 117 6.91 -5.70 -8.51
N VAL A 118 6.30 -6.67 -9.23
CA VAL A 118 6.19 -8.03 -8.71
C VAL A 118 7.54 -8.71 -8.85
N GLN A 119 8.07 -9.22 -7.75
CA GLN A 119 9.29 -10.04 -7.75
C GLN A 119 8.90 -11.50 -7.91
N THR A 120 9.49 -12.12 -8.92
CA THR A 120 9.25 -13.54 -9.24
C THR A 120 10.46 -14.38 -8.88
#